data_8bc8ec6f2c7c226acfd9f42e39a1b6ea
#
_entry.id   8bc8ec6f2c7c226acfd9f42e39a1b6ea
#
_cell.length_a   1.000
_cell.length_b   1.000
_cell.length_c   1.000
_cell.angle_alpha   90.00
_cell.angle_beta   90.00
_cell.angle_gamma   90.00
#
_symmetry.space_group_name_H-M   'P 1'
#
loop_
_entity.id
_entity.type
_entity.pdbx_description
1 polymer ?
#
loop_
_entity_poly.entity_id
_entity_poly.type
_entity_poly.pdbx_seq_one_letter_code
_entity_poly.pdbx_strand_id
1 'polypeptide(L)'
;MVTLVSACAGVIKAPGGADTRTEGAAGKEDLSKYRPKFDLPNTAPVAGAGTTAAAATAMPTNHVNAKVAALMDTLSLMNKSIRYAQGYRILAYSGMERKTALDLRAAIVARLPDEPVYPQYKQPTWRVKVGDYFSRIEAQQVLLRIKDLVPNAMIVVDQINVK
;
A
#
# COMPACT_ATOMS: atom_id res chain seq x y z
N MET A 1 14.33 59.75 35.31
CA MET A 1 13.51 59.97 34.09
C MET A 1 13.29 58.63 33.44
N VAL A 2 12.13 58.04 33.64
CA VAL A 2 11.74 56.73 33.08
C VAL A 2 10.73 57.03 31.99
N THR A 3 11.10 56.73 30.74
CA THR A 3 10.19 56.84 29.58
C THR A 3 9.58 55.51 29.30
N LEU A 4 8.30 55.39 29.58
CA LEU A 4 7.44 54.27 29.20
C LEU A 4 7.14 54.36 27.70
N VAL A 5 7.59 53.36 26.91
CA VAL A 5 7.17 53.18 25.53
C VAL A 5 5.98 52.20 25.51
N SER A 6 4.80 52.75 25.27
CA SER A 6 3.56 51.98 25.04
C SER A 6 3.56 51.44 23.64
N ALA A 7 3.64 50.10 23.48
CA ALA A 7 3.48 49.41 22.22
C ALA A 7 2.00 49.10 22.00
N CYS A 8 1.36 49.77 21.03
CA CYS A 8 0.04 49.43 20.53
C CYS A 8 0.09 48.11 19.75
N ALA A 9 -0.48 47.09 20.33
CA ALA A 9 -0.78 45.84 19.59
C ALA A 9 -2.04 46.06 18.74
N GLY A 10 -1.85 46.25 17.43
CA GLY A 10 -2.93 46.28 16.46
C GLY A 10 -3.54 44.88 16.32
N VAL A 11 -4.75 44.70 16.81
CA VAL A 11 -5.57 43.53 16.57
C VAL A 11 -6.03 43.57 15.12
N ILE A 12 -5.43 42.71 14.29
CA ILE A 12 -5.93 42.47 12.93
C ILE A 12 -7.16 41.57 13.10
N LYS A 13 -8.33 42.15 12.99
CA LYS A 13 -9.62 41.47 12.92
C LYS A 13 -9.71 40.80 11.56
N ALA A 14 -9.46 39.49 11.52
CA ALA A 14 -9.79 38.67 10.36
C ALA A 14 -11.29 38.76 10.09
N PRO A 15 -11.74 38.87 8.81
CA PRO A 15 -13.15 38.81 8.48
C PRO A 15 -13.62 37.41 8.82
N GLY A 16 -14.48 37.29 9.82
CA GLY A 16 -15.16 36.06 10.21
C GLY A 16 -16.06 35.61 9.09
N GLY A 17 -15.63 34.65 8.30
CA GLY A 17 -16.52 33.75 7.63
C GLY A 17 -17.12 32.87 8.73
N ALA A 18 -18.34 33.20 9.13
CA ALA A 18 -19.14 32.32 9.95
C ALA A 18 -19.59 31.15 9.07
N ASP A 19 -18.75 30.12 8.97
CA ASP A 19 -19.19 28.80 8.64
C ASP A 19 -19.97 28.27 9.85
N THR A 20 -21.22 28.72 9.96
CA THR A 20 -22.24 27.97 10.67
C THR A 20 -22.42 26.66 9.91
N ARG A 21 -21.56 25.70 10.23
CA ARG A 21 -21.76 24.31 9.91
C ARG A 21 -22.97 23.87 10.73
N THR A 22 -24.15 24.10 10.16
CA THR A 22 -25.39 23.51 10.63
C THR A 22 -25.24 22.00 10.41
N GLU A 23 -24.81 21.30 11.46
CA GLU A 23 -25.05 19.86 11.57
C GLU A 23 -26.56 19.67 11.68
N GLY A 24 -27.19 19.46 10.54
CA GLY A 24 -28.61 19.23 10.57
C GLY A 24 -29.21 19.32 9.19
N ALA A 25 -29.16 18.25 8.51
CA ALA A 25 -29.70 17.88 7.23
C ALA A 25 -28.53 17.68 6.23
N ALA A 26 -27.85 16.56 6.37
CA ALA A 26 -27.34 15.91 5.19
C ALA A 26 -28.54 15.81 4.24
N GLY A 27 -28.62 16.74 3.33
CA GLY A 27 -29.63 16.75 2.28
C GLY A 27 -29.51 15.39 1.62
N LYS A 28 -30.50 14.54 1.89
CA LYS A 28 -30.65 13.31 1.13
C LYS A 28 -31.04 13.78 -0.27
N GLU A 29 -30.00 14.11 -1.04
CA GLU A 29 -30.21 14.36 -2.45
C GLU A 29 -30.88 13.12 -3.00
N ASP A 30 -32.08 13.29 -3.48
CA ASP A 30 -32.86 12.20 -4.07
C ASP A 30 -32.23 11.85 -5.42
N LEU A 31 -31.24 10.94 -5.36
CA LEU A 31 -30.56 10.42 -6.52
C LEU A 31 -31.43 9.59 -7.43
N SER A 32 -32.69 9.30 -7.03
CA SER A 32 -33.65 8.58 -7.85
C SER A 32 -34.01 9.35 -9.12
N LYS A 33 -33.91 10.70 -9.08
CA LYS A 33 -34.11 11.59 -10.22
C LYS A 33 -33.06 11.36 -11.34
N TYR A 34 -31.88 10.93 -11.00
CA TYR A 34 -30.78 10.70 -11.95
C TYR A 34 -30.63 9.24 -12.36
N ARG A 35 -31.47 8.35 -11.82
CA ARG A 35 -31.50 6.96 -12.25
C ARG A 35 -32.10 6.86 -13.66
N PRO A 36 -31.36 6.27 -14.62
CA PRO A 36 -31.92 6.00 -15.92
C PRO A 36 -33.13 5.06 -15.76
N LYS A 37 -34.27 5.50 -16.24
CA LYS A 37 -35.48 4.67 -16.29
C LYS A 37 -35.40 3.81 -17.55
N PHE A 38 -35.22 2.52 -17.35
CA PHE A 38 -35.33 1.56 -18.44
C PHE A 38 -36.77 1.09 -18.53
N ASP A 39 -37.43 1.35 -19.65
CA ASP A 39 -38.72 0.76 -19.96
C ASP A 39 -38.49 -0.74 -20.21
N LEU A 40 -38.68 -1.53 -19.17
CA LEU A 40 -38.76 -2.98 -19.33
C LEU A 40 -40.05 -3.27 -20.16
N PRO A 41 -39.96 -4.03 -21.27
CA PRO A 41 -41.14 -4.46 -21.98
C PRO A 41 -42.07 -5.12 -20.98
N ASN A 42 -43.28 -4.58 -20.89
CA ASN A 42 -44.32 -4.97 -19.95
C ASN A 42 -44.66 -6.47 -20.17
N THR A 43 -43.96 -7.35 -19.48
CA THR A 43 -44.41 -8.73 -19.33
C THR A 43 -45.56 -8.70 -18.37
N ALA A 44 -46.78 -8.64 -18.93
CA ALA A 44 -48.02 -8.78 -18.17
C ALA A 44 -47.88 -10.01 -17.24
N PRO A 45 -48.29 -9.90 -15.95
CA PRO A 45 -48.26 -11.04 -15.07
C PRO A 45 -49.25 -12.09 -15.60
N VAL A 46 -48.73 -13.17 -16.16
CA VAL A 46 -49.53 -14.36 -16.43
C VAL A 46 -49.84 -14.98 -15.07
N ALA A 47 -51.00 -14.62 -14.53
CA ALA A 47 -51.56 -15.30 -13.38
C ALA A 47 -51.91 -16.74 -13.82
N GLY A 48 -51.17 -17.69 -13.34
CA GLY A 48 -51.56 -19.08 -13.56
C GLY A 48 -50.37 -20.04 -13.44
N ALA A 49 -50.51 -20.90 -12.43
CA ALA A 49 -49.73 -22.10 -12.17
C ALA A 49 -48.42 -21.88 -11.40
N GLY A 50 -48.52 -22.08 -10.08
CA GLY A 50 -47.39 -22.44 -9.22
C GLY A 50 -46.74 -23.71 -9.70
N THR A 51 -45.67 -23.55 -10.40
CA THR A 51 -44.55 -24.49 -10.47
C THR A 51 -43.33 -23.65 -10.22
N THR A 52 -42.70 -23.90 -9.09
CA THR A 52 -41.30 -23.52 -8.87
C THR A 52 -40.50 -24.15 -10.00
N ALA A 53 -40.51 -23.49 -11.16
CA ALA A 53 -39.51 -23.79 -12.18
C ALA A 53 -38.18 -23.45 -11.51
N ALA A 54 -37.48 -24.47 -10.98
CA ALA A 54 -36.06 -24.40 -10.69
C ALA A 54 -35.48 -23.77 -11.95
N ALA A 55 -34.94 -22.54 -11.80
CA ALA A 55 -34.26 -21.85 -12.88
C ALA A 55 -33.26 -22.86 -13.43
N ALA A 56 -33.58 -23.41 -14.59
CA ALA A 56 -32.68 -24.34 -15.26
C ALA A 56 -31.36 -23.55 -15.44
N THR A 57 -30.40 -23.83 -14.60
CA THR A 57 -29.09 -23.20 -14.65
C THR A 57 -28.55 -23.59 -16.01
N ALA A 58 -28.66 -22.68 -16.99
CA ALA A 58 -28.16 -22.91 -18.33
C ALA A 58 -26.68 -23.29 -18.19
N MET A 59 -26.36 -24.54 -18.40
CA MET A 59 -24.96 -24.99 -18.36
C MET A 59 -24.24 -24.35 -19.54
N PRO A 60 -23.18 -23.56 -19.26
CA PRO A 60 -22.42 -22.92 -20.32
C PRO A 60 -21.74 -23.98 -21.15
N THR A 61 -22.05 -24.05 -22.45
CA THR A 61 -21.54 -25.09 -23.38
C THR A 61 -20.10 -24.79 -23.85
N ASN A 62 -19.69 -23.53 -23.84
CA ASN A 62 -18.37 -23.09 -24.35
C ASN A 62 -17.52 -22.40 -23.26
N HIS A 63 -17.54 -22.88 -22.02
CA HIS A 63 -16.74 -22.31 -20.98
C HIS A 63 -15.26 -22.73 -21.11
N VAL A 64 -14.37 -21.78 -20.96
CA VAL A 64 -12.91 -21.99 -21.01
C VAL A 64 -12.28 -22.26 -19.63
N ASN A 65 -13.10 -22.40 -18.60
CA ASN A 65 -12.66 -22.51 -17.20
C ASN A 65 -11.66 -23.65 -16.98
N ALA A 66 -11.88 -24.81 -17.60
CA ALA A 66 -10.96 -25.94 -17.50
C ALA A 66 -9.58 -25.62 -18.08
N LYS A 67 -9.53 -24.91 -19.21
CA LYS A 67 -8.26 -24.48 -19.83
C LYS A 67 -7.56 -23.44 -18.97
N VAL A 68 -8.31 -22.49 -18.42
CA VAL A 68 -7.78 -21.48 -17.51
C VAL A 68 -7.24 -22.13 -16.25
N ALA A 69 -7.96 -23.08 -15.64
CA ALA A 69 -7.50 -23.81 -14.46
C ALA A 69 -6.17 -24.54 -14.74
N ALA A 70 -6.07 -25.26 -15.84
CA ALA A 70 -4.85 -25.97 -16.24
C ALA A 70 -3.66 -25.00 -16.44
N LEU A 71 -3.89 -23.85 -17.06
CA LEU A 71 -2.87 -22.81 -17.21
C LEU A 71 -2.44 -22.21 -15.86
N MET A 72 -3.40 -21.95 -14.96
CA MET A 72 -3.12 -21.44 -13.62
C MET A 72 -2.31 -22.44 -12.79
N ASP A 73 -2.63 -23.75 -12.88
CA ASP A 73 -1.86 -24.80 -12.22
C ASP A 73 -0.43 -24.87 -12.76
N THR A 74 -0.26 -24.79 -14.07
CA THR A 74 1.06 -24.77 -14.70
C THR A 74 1.88 -23.56 -14.24
N LEU A 75 1.27 -22.36 -14.24
CA LEU A 75 1.92 -21.14 -13.75
C LEU A 75 2.28 -21.24 -12.27
N SER A 76 1.40 -21.83 -11.46
CA SER A 76 1.65 -22.04 -10.03
C SER A 76 2.87 -22.96 -9.81
N LEU A 77 2.97 -24.05 -10.57
CA LEU A 77 4.13 -24.95 -10.50
C LEU A 77 5.43 -24.24 -10.93
N MET A 78 5.39 -23.47 -11.99
CA MET A 78 6.54 -22.70 -12.46
C MET A 78 6.97 -21.66 -11.44
N ASN A 79 6.01 -20.97 -10.83
CA ASN A 79 6.30 -19.93 -9.84
C ASN A 79 6.89 -20.48 -8.53
N LYS A 80 6.60 -21.72 -8.16
CA LYS A 80 7.22 -22.38 -6.99
C LYS A 80 8.74 -22.53 -7.10
N SER A 81 9.28 -22.54 -8.30
CA SER A 81 10.73 -22.62 -8.55
C SER A 81 11.43 -21.27 -8.44
N ILE A 82 10.68 -20.17 -8.48
CA ILE A 82 11.23 -18.81 -8.42
C ILE A 82 11.62 -18.49 -6.98
N ARG A 83 12.92 -18.36 -6.74
CA ARG A 83 13.48 -17.99 -5.44
C ARG A 83 13.90 -16.54 -5.33
N TYR A 84 14.07 -15.88 -6.47
CA TYR A 84 14.57 -14.52 -6.57
C TYR A 84 13.69 -13.70 -7.47
N ALA A 85 13.45 -12.46 -7.07
CA ALA A 85 12.73 -11.49 -7.87
C ALA A 85 13.46 -10.15 -7.83
N GLN A 86 13.15 -9.28 -8.76
CA GLN A 86 13.60 -7.89 -8.69
C GLN A 86 12.72 -7.14 -7.70
N GLY A 87 13.37 -6.41 -6.78
CA GLY A 87 12.68 -5.66 -5.75
C GLY A 87 13.55 -4.55 -5.19
N TYR A 88 13.29 -4.20 -3.93
CA TYR A 88 13.94 -3.10 -3.24
C TYR A 88 14.54 -3.58 -1.94
N ARG A 89 15.75 -3.08 -1.63
CA ARG A 89 16.42 -3.24 -0.36
C ARG A 89 16.84 -1.88 0.18
N ILE A 90 17.00 -1.78 1.47
CA ILE A 90 17.52 -0.58 2.11
C ILE A 90 19.02 -0.76 2.27
N LEU A 91 19.82 0.09 1.63
CA LEU A 91 21.27 0.17 1.85
C LEU A 91 21.50 1.02 3.09
N ALA A 92 21.81 0.36 4.20
CA ALA A 92 22.05 1.01 5.48
C ALA A 92 23.48 1.53 5.60
N TYR A 93 24.46 0.79 5.08
CA TYR A 93 25.86 1.16 5.17
C TYR A 93 26.63 0.83 3.90
N SER A 94 27.57 1.70 3.56
CA SER A 94 28.55 1.46 2.50
C SER A 94 29.86 2.13 2.89
N GLY A 95 30.85 1.34 3.32
CA GLY A 95 32.13 1.86 3.78
C GLY A 95 33.23 0.78 3.81
N MET A 96 34.46 1.15 4.11
CA MET A 96 35.60 0.23 4.13
C MET A 96 35.74 -0.52 5.46
N GLU A 97 35.12 -0.04 6.51
CA GLU A 97 35.28 -0.57 7.86
C GLU A 97 34.33 -1.73 8.15
N ARG A 98 34.89 -2.91 8.37
CA ARG A 98 34.18 -4.12 8.71
C ARG A 98 33.47 -4.03 10.06
N LYS A 99 34.16 -3.46 11.07
CA LYS A 99 33.63 -3.38 12.42
C LYS A 99 32.33 -2.57 12.46
N THR A 100 32.34 -1.37 11.90
CA THR A 100 31.15 -0.50 11.80
C THR A 100 30.00 -1.19 11.07
N ALA A 101 30.28 -1.95 10.00
CA ALA A 101 29.25 -2.70 9.29
C ALA A 101 28.60 -3.78 10.16
N LEU A 102 29.39 -4.50 10.98
CA LEU A 102 28.88 -5.56 11.87
C LEU A 102 28.14 -4.98 13.07
N ASP A 103 28.65 -3.91 13.68
CA ASP A 103 28.01 -3.22 14.79
C ASP A 103 26.65 -2.65 14.36
N LEU A 104 26.60 -2.05 13.18
CA LEU A 104 25.36 -1.55 12.61
C LEU A 104 24.36 -2.68 12.29
N ARG A 105 24.85 -3.80 11.77
CA ARG A 105 24.01 -4.99 11.58
C ARG A 105 23.35 -5.42 12.88
N ALA A 106 24.15 -5.52 13.97
CA ALA A 106 23.65 -5.91 15.28
C ALA A 106 22.57 -4.93 15.80
N ALA A 107 22.81 -3.63 15.65
CA ALA A 107 21.85 -2.59 16.04
C ALA A 107 20.55 -2.67 15.23
N ILE A 108 20.62 -2.91 13.92
CA ILE A 108 19.44 -3.05 13.07
C ILE A 108 18.64 -4.31 13.42
N VAL A 109 19.30 -5.45 13.62
CA VAL A 109 18.65 -6.72 14.03
C VAL A 109 17.95 -6.56 15.38
N ALA A 110 18.56 -5.85 16.32
CA ALA A 110 17.92 -5.57 17.62
C ALA A 110 16.67 -4.70 17.49
N ARG A 111 16.64 -3.78 16.51
CA ARG A 111 15.50 -2.89 16.28
C ARG A 111 14.39 -3.54 15.45
N LEU A 112 14.78 -4.36 14.47
CA LEU A 112 13.91 -5.02 13.50
C LEU A 112 14.25 -6.51 13.43
N PRO A 113 13.80 -7.34 14.39
CA PRO A 113 14.11 -8.76 14.41
C PRO A 113 13.47 -9.54 13.25
N ASP A 114 12.37 -9.04 12.70
CA ASP A 114 11.62 -9.69 11.63
C ASP A 114 12.25 -9.49 10.24
N GLU A 115 13.15 -8.51 10.12
CA GLU A 115 13.72 -8.12 8.84
C GLU A 115 15.10 -8.76 8.61
N PRO A 116 15.32 -9.39 7.45
CA PRO A 116 16.61 -9.97 7.13
C PRO A 116 17.66 -8.88 6.88
N VAL A 117 18.86 -9.06 7.44
CA VAL A 117 19.97 -8.14 7.27
C VAL A 117 21.15 -8.86 6.60
N TYR A 118 21.59 -8.34 5.47
CA TYR A 118 22.61 -8.92 4.60
C TYR A 118 23.89 -8.07 4.60
N PRO A 119 24.92 -8.44 5.39
CA PRO A 119 26.23 -7.86 5.26
C PRO A 119 26.93 -8.47 4.05
N GLN A 120 27.34 -7.66 3.10
CA GLN A 120 28.05 -8.08 1.89
C GLN A 120 29.39 -7.34 1.78
N TYR A 121 30.44 -8.07 1.48
CA TYR A 121 31.71 -7.48 1.08
C TYR A 121 31.83 -7.45 -0.43
N LYS A 122 31.88 -6.26 -1.00
CA LYS A 122 32.17 -6.05 -2.42
C LYS A 122 33.37 -5.13 -2.51
N GLN A 123 34.52 -5.72 -2.76
CA GLN A 123 35.81 -5.00 -2.75
C GLN A 123 35.72 -3.62 -3.41
N PRO A 124 36.22 -2.57 -2.76
CA PRO A 124 36.88 -2.53 -1.45
C PRO A 124 35.91 -2.24 -0.28
N THR A 125 34.56 -2.22 -0.50
CA THR A 125 33.59 -1.72 0.45
C THR A 125 32.73 -2.82 1.07
N TRP A 126 32.44 -2.65 2.36
CA TRP A 126 31.38 -3.36 3.07
C TRP A 126 30.05 -2.68 2.85
N ARG A 127 29.04 -3.46 2.53
CA ARG A 127 27.68 -2.98 2.36
C ARG A 127 26.74 -3.76 3.28
N VAL A 128 25.86 -3.05 3.97
CA VAL A 128 24.82 -3.65 4.80
C VAL A 128 23.47 -3.32 4.15
N LYS A 129 22.79 -4.35 3.68
CA LYS A 129 21.46 -4.24 3.06
C LYS A 129 20.42 -4.83 4.00
N VAL A 130 19.25 -4.23 4.06
CA VAL A 130 18.15 -4.59 4.97
C VAL A 130 16.87 -4.83 4.20
N GLY A 131 16.20 -5.92 4.53
CA GLY A 131 14.87 -6.28 4.03
C GLY A 131 14.86 -6.81 2.60
N ASP A 132 13.73 -7.42 2.26
CA ASP A 132 13.40 -7.91 0.92
C ASP A 132 11.99 -7.41 0.59
N TYR A 133 11.89 -6.27 -0.14
CA TYR A 133 10.62 -5.60 -0.41
C TYR A 133 10.28 -5.65 -1.89
N PHE A 134 9.03 -5.99 -2.20
CA PHE A 134 8.53 -5.92 -3.58
C PHE A 134 8.19 -4.49 -3.97
N SER A 135 7.74 -3.69 -3.01
CA SER A 135 7.33 -2.32 -3.24
C SER A 135 8.30 -1.32 -2.62
N ARG A 136 8.53 -0.22 -3.33
CA ARG A 136 9.29 0.91 -2.79
C ARG A 136 8.61 1.55 -1.57
N ILE A 137 7.27 1.47 -1.50
CA ILE A 137 6.50 2.03 -0.38
C ILE A 137 6.76 1.25 0.90
N GLU A 138 6.81 -0.09 0.84
CA GLU A 138 7.17 -0.95 1.97
C GLU A 138 8.57 -0.64 2.47
N ALA A 139 9.54 -0.57 1.54
CA ALA A 139 10.91 -0.20 1.88
C ALA A 139 10.98 1.18 2.54
N GLN A 140 10.17 2.15 2.10
CA GLN A 140 10.13 3.48 2.66
C GLN A 140 9.59 3.49 4.10
N GLN A 141 8.58 2.69 4.40
CA GLN A 141 8.04 2.57 5.76
C GLN A 141 9.09 2.05 6.74
N VAL A 142 9.82 1.02 6.33
CA VAL A 142 10.87 0.44 7.19
C VAL A 142 12.09 1.36 7.28
N LEU A 143 12.44 2.05 6.19
CA LEU A 143 13.50 3.07 6.19
C LEU A 143 13.22 4.15 7.25
N LEU A 144 11.97 4.60 7.37
CA LEU A 144 11.58 5.61 8.39
C LEU A 144 11.80 5.09 9.82
N ARG A 145 11.62 3.78 10.08
CA ARG A 145 11.84 3.17 11.39
C ARG A 145 13.31 3.07 11.79
N ILE A 146 14.21 2.99 10.81
CA ILE A 146 15.66 2.88 11.04
C ILE A 146 16.41 4.17 10.78
N LYS A 147 15.74 5.24 10.36
CA LYS A 147 16.36 6.51 10.01
C LYS A 147 17.11 7.15 11.19
N ASP A 148 16.65 6.90 12.41
CA ASP A 148 17.29 7.37 13.65
C ASP A 148 18.66 6.71 13.86
N LEU A 149 18.80 5.42 13.48
CA LEU A 149 20.05 4.67 13.56
C LEU A 149 20.98 4.95 12.38
N VAL A 150 20.39 5.16 11.21
CA VAL A 150 21.11 5.28 9.94
C VAL A 150 20.53 6.43 9.12
N PRO A 151 20.95 7.68 9.37
CA PRO A 151 20.41 8.84 8.65
C PRO A 151 20.72 8.80 7.15
N ASN A 152 21.81 8.15 6.73
CA ASN A 152 22.24 8.06 5.34
C ASN A 152 21.70 6.81 4.60
N ALA A 153 20.74 6.09 5.19
CA ALA A 153 20.14 4.93 4.54
C ALA A 153 19.36 5.34 3.29
N MET A 154 19.48 4.53 2.24
CA MET A 154 18.78 4.76 0.97
C MET A 154 18.16 3.47 0.42
N ILE A 155 17.08 3.63 -0.34
CA ILE A 155 16.44 2.51 -1.04
C ILE A 155 17.16 2.27 -2.36
N VAL A 156 17.58 1.02 -2.57
CA VAL A 156 18.24 0.57 -3.80
C VAL A 156 17.45 -0.56 -4.44
N VAL A 157 17.46 -0.61 -5.76
CA VAL A 157 16.92 -1.75 -6.51
C VAL A 157 17.91 -2.90 -6.40
N ASP A 158 17.43 -4.06 -6.03
CA ASP A 158 18.26 -5.26 -5.85
C ASP A 158 17.45 -6.53 -6.09
N GLN A 159 18.16 -7.63 -6.21
CA GLN A 159 17.54 -8.95 -6.25
C GLN A 159 17.15 -9.38 -4.84
N ILE A 160 15.86 -9.59 -4.62
CA ILE A 160 15.29 -10.02 -3.33
C ILE A 160 15.03 -11.52 -3.31
N ASN A 161 15.00 -12.08 -2.10
CA ASN A 161 14.61 -13.46 -1.88
C ASN A 161 13.08 -13.55 -1.75
N VAL A 162 12.47 -14.39 -2.57
CA VAL A 162 11.04 -14.72 -2.48
C VAL A 162 10.90 -15.94 -1.57
N LYS A 163 10.14 -15.78 -0.49
CA LYS A 163 9.83 -16.87 0.45
C LYS A 163 8.54 -17.57 0.04
#